data_7bb07e88b0c47dda326b79e60311cfad
#
_entry.id   7bb07e88b0c47dda326b79e60311cfad
#
_cell.length_a   1.000
_cell.length_b   1.000
_cell.length_c   1.000
_cell.angle_alpha   90.00
_cell.angle_beta   90.00
_cell.angle_gamma   90.00
#
_symmetry.space_group_name_H-M   'P 1'
#
loop_
_entity.id
_entity.type
_entity.pdbx_description
1 polymer ?
#
loop_
_entity_poly.entity_id
_entity_poly.type
_entity_poly.pdbx_seq_one_letter_code
_entity_poly.pdbx_strand_id
1 'polypeptide(L)'
;MTQNAIAPVDHLWRSIRREAESVRDNDPLFGASLSAAILDHSDLGGALAYQIGERLGKRAADRELLTRAALEAFHAVPNLVDAASADLQSIAVHDPATRGLLPPLLNFKGFVALQAWRVSNWLWRHGRTDLALLLQSLSSDCLQVSIHPSATIGTSVFLDHATGIIVGSFAVIGDEVTIMQNVTIGRKHELPDRAPRIGRGVLLSTGATILGDISVGDFAKIGAGSVVTHDVPGGCTAVGVPARLTNCAEADLPA
;
A
#
# COMPACT_ATOMS: atom_id res chain seq x y z
N MET A 1 4.68 -15.93 -18.93
CA MET A 1 4.93 -15.67 -17.50
C MET A 1 3.84 -16.37 -16.73
N THR A 2 4.18 -17.41 -15.96
CA THR A 2 3.22 -18.17 -15.13
C THR A 2 2.68 -17.23 -14.06
N GLN A 3 1.38 -16.96 -14.07
CA GLN A 3 0.69 -16.32 -12.94
C GLN A 3 0.93 -17.22 -11.72
N ASN A 4 1.78 -16.76 -10.79
CA ASN A 4 1.88 -17.38 -9.48
C ASN A 4 0.51 -17.20 -8.81
N ALA A 5 -0.23 -18.29 -8.62
CA ALA A 5 -1.50 -18.24 -7.92
C ALA A 5 -1.26 -17.72 -6.49
N ILE A 6 -2.03 -16.69 -6.08
CA ILE A 6 -1.98 -16.14 -4.73
C ILE A 6 -2.32 -17.27 -3.75
N ALA A 7 -1.44 -17.52 -2.78
CA ALA A 7 -1.67 -18.56 -1.79
C ALA A 7 -2.83 -18.17 -0.86
N PRO A 8 -3.66 -19.12 -0.41
CA PRO A 8 -4.72 -18.85 0.56
C PRO A 8 -4.15 -18.22 1.85
N VAL A 9 -4.90 -17.30 2.45
CA VAL A 9 -4.50 -16.56 3.67
C VAL A 9 -4.07 -17.48 4.80
N ASP A 10 -4.80 -18.57 5.05
CA ASP A 10 -4.46 -19.54 6.11
C ASP A 10 -3.11 -20.23 5.88
N HIS A 11 -2.76 -20.49 4.63
CA HIS A 11 -1.46 -21.09 4.30
C HIS A 11 -0.34 -20.08 4.50
N LEU A 12 -0.54 -18.85 4.06
CA LEU A 12 0.38 -17.74 4.24
C LEU A 12 0.59 -17.45 5.74
N TRP A 13 -0.49 -17.39 6.52
CA TRP A 13 -0.41 -17.15 7.96
C TRP A 13 0.39 -18.23 8.69
N ARG A 14 0.15 -19.51 8.38
CA ARG A 14 0.95 -20.61 8.92
C ARG A 14 2.42 -20.52 8.57
N SER A 15 2.77 -19.99 7.39
CA SER A 15 4.16 -19.76 7.00
C SER A 15 4.80 -18.66 7.85
N ILE A 16 4.11 -17.52 8.00
CA ILE A 16 4.56 -16.38 8.82
C ILE A 16 4.79 -16.82 10.27
N ARG A 17 3.87 -17.60 10.85
CA ARG A 17 4.02 -18.10 12.21
C ARG A 17 5.26 -18.97 12.36
N ARG A 18 5.52 -19.90 11.43
CA ARG A 18 6.73 -20.74 11.44
C ARG A 18 8.01 -19.92 11.31
N GLU A 19 8.02 -18.88 10.48
CA GLU A 19 9.14 -17.95 10.39
C GLU A 19 9.36 -17.25 11.74
N ALA A 20 8.29 -16.77 12.39
CA ALA A 20 8.36 -16.09 13.68
C ALA A 20 8.85 -17.03 14.80
N GLU A 21 8.37 -18.27 14.84
CA GLU A 21 8.83 -19.30 15.79
C GLU A 21 10.33 -19.57 15.60
N SER A 22 10.78 -19.74 14.36
CA SER A 22 12.21 -19.96 14.07
C SER A 22 13.08 -18.78 14.50
N VAL A 23 12.65 -17.55 14.26
CA VAL A 23 13.40 -16.35 14.67
C VAL A 23 13.42 -16.23 16.20
N ARG A 24 12.30 -16.46 16.88
CA ARG A 24 12.21 -16.45 18.35
C ARG A 24 13.18 -17.45 18.98
N ASP A 25 13.25 -18.65 18.43
CA ASP A 25 14.08 -19.73 18.98
C ASP A 25 15.58 -19.45 18.75
N ASN A 26 15.93 -18.72 17.69
CA ASN A 26 17.30 -18.31 17.39
C ASN A 26 17.73 -17.00 18.07
N ASP A 27 16.78 -16.10 18.39
CA ASP A 27 17.01 -14.82 19.07
C ASP A 27 15.97 -14.58 20.17
N PRO A 28 16.19 -15.10 21.40
CA PRO A 28 15.27 -14.94 22.51
C PRO A 28 15.03 -13.48 22.92
N LEU A 29 15.98 -12.57 22.67
CA LEU A 29 15.81 -11.14 22.96
C LEU A 29 14.68 -10.54 22.12
N PHE A 30 14.58 -10.94 20.85
CA PHE A 30 13.50 -10.51 19.96
C PHE A 30 12.20 -11.28 20.18
N GLY A 31 12.26 -12.41 20.90
CA GLY A 31 11.14 -13.34 21.10
C GLY A 31 9.87 -12.72 21.67
N ALA A 32 9.99 -11.86 22.70
CA ALA A 32 8.83 -11.19 23.30
C ALA A 32 8.10 -10.26 22.30
N SER A 33 8.84 -9.53 21.47
CA SER A 33 8.28 -8.69 20.43
C SER A 33 7.57 -9.50 19.35
N LEU A 34 8.14 -10.66 18.95
CA LEU A 34 7.53 -11.58 17.99
C LEU A 34 6.26 -12.24 18.52
N SER A 35 6.24 -12.58 19.82
CA SER A 35 5.04 -13.12 20.46
C SER A 35 3.91 -12.11 20.35
N ALA A 36 4.11 -10.89 20.84
CA ALA A 36 3.09 -9.85 20.81
C ALA A 36 2.64 -9.49 19.39
N ALA A 37 3.57 -9.46 18.42
CA ALA A 37 3.26 -9.03 17.06
C ALA A 37 2.61 -10.11 16.18
N ILE A 38 2.92 -11.41 16.44
CA ILE A 38 2.56 -12.53 15.57
C ILE A 38 1.96 -13.70 16.37
N LEU A 39 2.69 -14.25 17.35
CA LEU A 39 2.37 -15.58 17.90
C LEU A 39 1.14 -15.57 18.80
N ASP A 40 0.82 -14.45 19.44
CA ASP A 40 -0.36 -14.28 20.30
C ASP A 40 -1.67 -14.07 19.50
N HIS A 41 -1.58 -13.98 18.14
CA HIS A 41 -2.73 -13.81 17.27
C HIS A 41 -3.14 -15.13 16.60
N SER A 42 -4.46 -15.35 16.48
CA SER A 42 -5.02 -16.54 15.81
C SER A 42 -4.88 -16.50 14.30
N ASP A 43 -4.91 -15.28 13.71
CA ASP A 43 -4.98 -15.06 12.28
C ASP A 43 -4.25 -13.77 11.85
N LEU A 44 -4.11 -13.59 10.53
CA LEU A 44 -3.45 -12.44 9.95
C LEU A 44 -4.16 -11.13 10.28
N GLY A 45 -5.50 -11.13 10.34
CA GLY A 45 -6.30 -9.93 10.65
C GLY A 45 -6.00 -9.37 12.03
N GLY A 46 -5.88 -10.26 13.05
CA GLY A 46 -5.48 -9.89 14.40
C GLY A 46 -4.09 -9.28 14.46
N ALA A 47 -3.11 -9.91 13.79
CA ALA A 47 -1.74 -9.40 13.72
C ALA A 47 -1.67 -8.04 13.01
N LEU A 48 -2.40 -7.86 11.90
CA LEU A 48 -2.47 -6.59 11.19
C LEU A 48 -3.10 -5.49 12.05
N ALA A 49 -4.18 -5.78 12.76
CA ALA A 49 -4.83 -4.83 13.65
C ALA A 49 -3.88 -4.38 14.78
N TYR A 50 -3.16 -5.31 15.37
CA TYR A 50 -2.11 -5.02 16.36
C TYR A 50 -1.02 -4.12 15.77
N GLN A 51 -0.49 -4.44 14.58
CA GLN A 51 0.54 -3.63 13.91
C GLN A 51 0.07 -2.20 13.62
N ILE A 52 -1.17 -2.03 13.16
CA ILE A 52 -1.76 -0.69 12.91
C ILE A 52 -1.83 0.09 14.23
N GLY A 53 -2.31 -0.53 15.30
CA GLY A 53 -2.39 0.10 16.62
C GLY A 53 -1.02 0.52 17.15
N GLU A 54 -0.06 -0.40 17.17
CA GLU A 54 1.28 -0.16 17.74
C GLU A 54 2.10 0.84 16.93
N ARG A 55 2.00 0.80 15.59
CA ARG A 55 2.79 1.68 14.71
C ARG A 55 2.25 3.09 14.60
N LEU A 56 0.94 3.28 14.76
CA LEU A 56 0.29 4.59 14.57
C LEU A 56 -0.19 5.21 15.88
N GLY A 57 -0.49 4.42 16.90
CA GLY A 57 -0.99 4.92 18.18
C GLY A 57 0.11 5.50 19.06
N LYS A 58 0.12 6.82 19.22
CA LYS A 58 1.11 7.53 20.06
C LYS A 58 0.90 7.31 21.56
N ARG A 59 -0.34 7.09 21.99
CA ARG A 59 -0.74 6.83 23.38
C ARG A 59 -1.45 5.48 23.48
N ALA A 60 -1.52 4.91 24.67
CA ALA A 60 -2.21 3.63 24.89
C ALA A 60 -3.66 3.64 24.39
N ALA A 61 -4.40 4.72 24.67
CA ALA A 61 -5.77 4.88 24.22
C ALA A 61 -5.89 4.95 22.68
N ASP A 62 -4.92 5.59 22.01
CA ASP A 62 -4.88 5.65 20.55
C ASP A 62 -4.61 4.25 19.96
N ARG A 63 -3.67 3.49 20.55
CA ARG A 63 -3.38 2.12 20.12
C ARG A 63 -4.61 1.23 20.22
N GLU A 64 -5.29 1.26 21.37
CA GLU A 64 -6.51 0.49 21.57
C GLU A 64 -7.61 0.89 20.56
N LEU A 65 -7.84 2.18 20.36
CA LEU A 65 -8.82 2.70 19.40
C LEU A 65 -8.55 2.17 17.99
N LEU A 66 -7.31 2.29 17.53
CA LEU A 66 -6.91 1.91 16.16
C LEU A 66 -6.96 0.41 15.96
N THR A 67 -6.50 -0.37 16.95
CA THR A 67 -6.59 -1.85 16.92
C THR A 67 -8.05 -2.29 16.82
N ARG A 68 -8.95 -1.72 17.63
CA ARG A 68 -10.38 -2.06 17.60
C ARG A 68 -11.03 -1.67 16.26
N ALA A 69 -10.72 -0.48 15.73
CA ALA A 69 -11.24 -0.05 14.42
C ALA A 69 -10.76 -0.97 13.28
N ALA A 70 -9.51 -1.43 13.33
CA ALA A 70 -8.96 -2.36 12.36
C ALA A 70 -9.61 -3.75 12.46
N LEU A 71 -9.77 -4.29 13.69
CA LEU A 71 -10.48 -5.56 13.90
C LEU A 71 -11.91 -5.50 13.39
N GLU A 72 -12.63 -4.40 13.69
CA GLU A 72 -14.00 -4.20 13.21
C GLU A 72 -14.06 -4.24 11.68
N ALA A 73 -13.14 -3.54 10.99
CA ALA A 73 -13.08 -3.52 9.54
C ALA A 73 -12.77 -4.90 8.94
N PHE A 74 -11.78 -5.62 9.49
CA PHE A 74 -11.37 -6.93 9.00
C PHE A 74 -12.43 -8.01 9.24
N HIS A 75 -13.16 -7.95 10.35
CA HIS A 75 -14.29 -8.83 10.60
C HIS A 75 -15.49 -8.52 9.69
N ALA A 76 -15.78 -7.23 9.45
CA ALA A 76 -16.89 -6.82 8.60
C ALA A 76 -16.64 -7.16 7.11
N VAL A 77 -15.37 -7.09 6.67
CA VAL A 77 -14.99 -7.31 5.27
C VAL A 77 -13.72 -8.17 5.21
N PRO A 78 -13.84 -9.51 5.27
CA PRO A 78 -12.69 -10.44 5.22
C PRO A 78 -11.77 -10.23 4.01
N ASN A 79 -12.32 -9.80 2.87
CA ASN A 79 -11.54 -9.50 1.66
C ASN A 79 -10.45 -8.41 1.88
N LEU A 80 -10.52 -7.61 2.94
CA LEU A 80 -9.43 -6.69 3.30
C LEU A 80 -8.17 -7.46 3.75
N VAL A 81 -8.36 -8.58 4.44
CA VAL A 81 -7.26 -9.47 4.85
C VAL A 81 -6.72 -10.26 3.65
N ASP A 82 -7.60 -10.67 2.71
CA ASP A 82 -7.18 -11.29 1.45
C ASP A 82 -6.31 -10.32 0.64
N ALA A 83 -6.71 -9.05 0.54
CA ALA A 83 -5.94 -8.01 -0.12
C ALA A 83 -4.57 -7.78 0.56
N ALA A 84 -4.51 -7.75 1.89
CA ALA A 84 -3.26 -7.64 2.63
C ALA A 84 -2.33 -8.85 2.37
N SER A 85 -2.90 -10.06 2.29
CA SER A 85 -2.15 -11.26 1.92
C SER A 85 -1.56 -11.16 0.52
N ALA A 86 -2.34 -10.65 -0.46
CA ALA A 86 -1.88 -10.44 -1.82
C ALA A 86 -0.75 -9.37 -1.89
N ASP A 87 -0.89 -8.29 -1.11
CA ASP A 87 0.15 -7.25 -1.01
C ASP A 87 1.46 -7.83 -0.45
N LEU A 88 1.41 -8.66 0.62
CA LEU A 88 2.59 -9.33 1.17
C LEU A 88 3.27 -10.26 0.17
N GLN A 89 2.48 -11.03 -0.58
CA GLN A 89 3.02 -11.93 -1.60
C GLN A 89 3.66 -11.15 -2.75
N SER A 90 3.07 -10.02 -3.15
CA SER A 90 3.64 -9.12 -4.15
C SER A 90 5.00 -8.58 -3.71
N ILE A 91 5.14 -8.14 -2.45
CA ILE A 91 6.41 -7.66 -1.90
C ILE A 91 7.46 -8.77 -1.97
N ALA A 92 7.14 -9.99 -1.52
CA ALA A 92 8.07 -11.11 -1.51
C ALA A 92 8.57 -11.51 -2.93
N VAL A 93 7.78 -11.22 -3.96
CA VAL A 93 8.15 -11.46 -5.36
C VAL A 93 9.00 -10.33 -5.95
N HIS A 94 8.69 -9.08 -5.61
CA HIS A 94 9.28 -7.90 -6.28
C HIS A 94 10.46 -7.28 -5.52
N ASP A 95 10.58 -7.52 -4.20
CA ASP A 95 11.71 -7.02 -3.42
C ASP A 95 12.83 -8.07 -3.32
N PRO A 96 13.97 -7.87 -4.03
CA PRO A 96 15.08 -8.81 -4.01
C PRO A 96 15.79 -8.88 -2.65
N ALA A 97 15.57 -7.90 -1.76
CA ALA A 97 16.19 -7.87 -0.43
C ALA A 97 15.38 -8.65 0.61
N THR A 98 14.11 -8.93 0.32
CA THR A 98 13.21 -9.62 1.25
C THR A 98 13.41 -11.14 1.20
N ARG A 99 13.57 -11.74 2.39
CA ARG A 99 13.59 -13.19 2.58
C ARG A 99 12.41 -13.60 3.44
N GLY A 100 11.37 -14.17 2.80
CA GLY A 100 10.15 -14.61 3.47
C GLY A 100 9.10 -13.49 3.62
N LEU A 101 8.07 -13.79 4.42
CA LEU A 101 6.88 -12.94 4.58
C LEU A 101 6.90 -12.15 5.92
N LEU A 102 7.65 -12.64 6.89
CA LEU A 102 7.73 -12.02 8.21
C LEU A 102 8.38 -10.61 8.19
N PRO A 103 9.54 -10.39 7.50
CA PRO A 103 10.17 -9.07 7.47
C PRO A 103 9.28 -7.97 6.91
N PRO A 104 8.58 -8.12 5.76
CA PRO A 104 7.68 -7.08 5.28
C PRO A 104 6.49 -6.84 6.20
N LEU A 105 5.92 -7.86 6.81
CA LEU A 105 4.83 -7.72 7.79
C LEU A 105 5.25 -6.89 9.00
N LEU A 106 6.45 -7.13 9.53
CA LEU A 106 6.93 -6.46 10.75
C LEU A 106 7.57 -5.10 10.49
N ASN A 107 8.31 -4.95 9.39
CA ASN A 107 9.25 -3.85 9.25
C ASN A 107 8.94 -2.87 8.13
N PHE A 108 8.17 -3.26 7.10
CA PHE A 108 7.92 -2.40 5.96
C PHE A 108 6.79 -1.42 6.26
N LYS A 109 7.17 -0.17 6.50
CA LYS A 109 6.20 0.89 6.82
C LYS A 109 5.17 1.13 5.71
N GLY A 110 5.56 0.92 4.45
CA GLY A 110 4.65 1.02 3.31
C GLY A 110 3.54 -0.02 3.36
N PHE A 111 3.86 -1.25 3.75
CA PHE A 111 2.86 -2.29 3.95
C PHE A 111 1.86 -1.91 5.05
N VAL A 112 2.34 -1.50 6.22
CA VAL A 112 1.47 -1.08 7.33
C VAL A 112 0.61 0.12 6.95
N ALA A 113 1.18 1.11 6.24
CA ALA A 113 0.45 2.29 5.77
C ALA A 113 -0.67 1.94 4.79
N LEU A 114 -0.44 0.98 3.89
CA LEU A 114 -1.44 0.50 2.95
C LEU A 114 -2.60 -0.21 3.68
N GLN A 115 -2.30 -1.04 4.68
CA GLN A 115 -3.35 -1.71 5.46
C GLN A 115 -4.12 -0.71 6.34
N ALA A 116 -3.45 0.27 6.93
CA ALA A 116 -4.10 1.37 7.65
C ALA A 116 -5.03 2.18 6.72
N TRP A 117 -4.60 2.43 5.47
CA TRP A 117 -5.46 3.05 4.48
C TRP A 117 -6.69 2.18 4.16
N ARG A 118 -6.59 0.85 4.03
CA ARG A 118 -7.74 -0.04 3.80
C ARG A 118 -8.78 0.11 4.91
N VAL A 119 -8.34 0.16 6.18
CA VAL A 119 -9.21 0.42 7.33
C VAL A 119 -9.81 1.83 7.25
N SER A 120 -9.00 2.85 6.95
CA SER A 120 -9.46 4.23 6.80
C SER A 120 -10.50 4.38 5.67
N ASN A 121 -10.29 3.72 4.53
CA ASN A 121 -11.24 3.69 3.42
C ASN A 121 -12.57 3.01 3.82
N TRP A 122 -12.51 1.91 4.55
CA TRP A 122 -13.70 1.26 5.09
C TRP A 122 -14.47 2.19 6.03
N LEU A 123 -13.80 2.83 6.98
CA LEU A 123 -14.42 3.81 7.89
C LEU A 123 -15.08 4.97 7.12
N TRP A 124 -14.38 5.50 6.12
CA TRP A 124 -14.88 6.57 5.24
C TRP A 124 -16.18 6.18 4.55
N ARG A 125 -16.21 4.99 3.96
CA ARG A 125 -17.40 4.46 3.27
C ARG A 125 -18.59 4.18 4.20
N HIS A 126 -18.33 4.02 5.50
CA HIS A 126 -19.37 3.83 6.53
C HIS A 126 -19.70 5.10 7.30
N GLY A 127 -19.35 6.29 6.77
CA GLY A 127 -19.71 7.58 7.36
C GLY A 127 -18.89 7.98 8.59
N ARG A 128 -17.88 7.19 8.98
CA ARG A 128 -16.98 7.49 10.11
C ARG A 128 -15.78 8.34 9.64
N THR A 129 -16.11 9.47 8.99
CA THR A 129 -15.14 10.30 8.26
C THR A 129 -14.05 10.87 9.16
N ASP A 130 -14.37 11.32 10.37
CA ASP A 130 -13.39 11.92 11.28
C ASP A 130 -12.36 10.90 11.74
N LEU A 131 -12.79 9.66 12.04
CA LEU A 131 -11.86 8.58 12.41
C LEU A 131 -11.02 8.13 11.22
N ALA A 132 -11.59 8.12 10.02
CA ALA A 132 -10.85 7.82 8.79
C ALA A 132 -9.74 8.86 8.54
N LEU A 133 -10.04 10.15 8.69
CA LEU A 133 -9.07 11.24 8.55
C LEU A 133 -8.03 11.24 9.67
N LEU A 134 -8.42 10.90 10.91
CA LEU A 134 -7.47 10.70 12.00
C LEU A 134 -6.44 9.62 11.65
N LEU A 135 -6.90 8.48 11.12
CA LEU A 135 -6.01 7.37 10.72
C LEU A 135 -5.06 7.79 9.60
N GLN A 136 -5.54 8.53 8.60
CA GLN A 136 -4.71 9.14 7.56
C GLN A 136 -3.64 10.07 8.16
N SER A 137 -4.03 10.97 9.07
CA SER A 137 -3.13 11.91 9.73
C SER A 137 -2.03 11.20 10.52
N LEU A 138 -2.39 10.17 11.30
CA LEU A 138 -1.44 9.37 12.06
C LEU A 138 -0.49 8.57 11.14
N SER A 139 -0.98 8.04 10.02
CA SER A 139 -0.13 7.39 9.02
C SER A 139 0.87 8.36 8.41
N SER A 140 0.44 9.58 8.10
CA SER A 140 1.32 10.66 7.63
C SER A 140 2.40 11.00 8.66
N ASP A 141 2.01 11.16 9.91
CA ASP A 141 2.92 11.55 11.00
C ASP A 141 3.93 10.45 11.35
N CYS A 142 3.47 9.20 11.48
CA CYS A 142 4.28 8.10 11.99
C CYS A 142 5.05 7.37 10.89
N LEU A 143 4.45 7.21 9.70
CA LEU A 143 5.00 6.43 8.59
C LEU A 143 5.44 7.31 7.40
N GLN A 144 5.11 8.59 7.40
CA GLN A 144 5.36 9.53 6.29
C GLN A 144 4.66 9.09 4.99
N VAL A 145 3.49 8.48 5.12
CA VAL A 145 2.64 8.04 4.01
C VAL A 145 1.25 8.61 4.21
N SER A 146 0.81 9.45 3.27
CA SER A 146 -0.50 10.09 3.30
C SER A 146 -1.34 9.59 2.14
N ILE A 147 -2.33 8.74 2.41
CA ILE A 147 -3.29 8.26 1.42
C ILE A 147 -4.67 8.70 1.86
N HIS A 148 -5.34 9.51 1.03
CA HIS A 148 -6.68 10.00 1.37
C HIS A 148 -7.68 8.83 1.43
N PRO A 149 -8.57 8.76 2.45
CA PRO A 149 -9.50 7.64 2.61
C PRO A 149 -10.49 7.46 1.45
N SER A 150 -10.77 8.50 0.66
CA SER A 150 -11.62 8.39 -0.54
C SER A 150 -10.89 7.85 -1.79
N ALA A 151 -9.58 7.64 -1.74
CA ALA A 151 -8.87 6.97 -2.83
C ALA A 151 -9.34 5.52 -2.98
N THR A 152 -9.18 4.97 -4.18
CA THR A 152 -9.43 3.55 -4.47
C THR A 152 -8.12 2.90 -4.85
N ILE A 153 -7.73 1.82 -4.17
CA ILE A 153 -6.49 1.08 -4.44
C ILE A 153 -6.82 -0.41 -4.55
N GLY A 154 -6.28 -1.03 -5.56
CA GLY A 154 -6.42 -2.45 -5.83
C GLY A 154 -5.66 -3.37 -4.85
N THR A 155 -5.26 -4.53 -5.33
CA THR A 155 -4.55 -5.57 -4.58
C THR A 155 -3.18 -5.84 -5.18
N SER A 156 -2.32 -6.56 -4.45
CA SER A 156 -0.93 -6.82 -4.86
C SER A 156 -0.11 -5.54 -5.05
N VAL A 157 -0.43 -4.48 -4.31
CA VAL A 157 0.24 -3.18 -4.41
C VAL A 157 1.45 -3.15 -3.48
N PHE A 158 2.56 -2.64 -4.00
CA PHE A 158 3.80 -2.49 -3.26
C PHE A 158 4.17 -1.01 -3.08
N LEU A 159 4.14 -0.52 -1.84
CA LEU A 159 4.68 0.79 -1.47
C LEU A 159 6.13 0.61 -1.03
N ASP A 160 7.06 0.78 -1.98
CA ASP A 160 8.48 0.53 -1.76
C ASP A 160 9.16 1.73 -1.08
N HIS A 161 9.93 1.46 0.00
CA HIS A 161 10.51 2.44 0.92
C HIS A 161 9.49 3.43 1.53
N ALA A 162 8.50 3.81 0.80
CA ALA A 162 7.27 4.54 1.09
C ALA A 162 7.41 5.96 1.68
N THR A 163 8.58 6.39 2.13
CA THR A 163 8.77 7.75 2.68
C THR A 163 8.28 8.81 1.69
N GLY A 164 7.38 9.69 2.14
CA GLY A 164 6.92 10.83 1.35
C GLY A 164 5.89 10.50 0.26
N ILE A 165 5.29 9.30 0.26
CA ILE A 165 4.18 8.98 -0.65
C ILE A 165 2.95 9.79 -0.27
N ILE A 166 2.37 10.46 -1.26
CA ILE A 166 1.11 11.20 -1.15
C ILE A 166 0.14 10.71 -2.22
N VAL A 167 -1.03 10.22 -1.80
CA VAL A 167 -2.15 9.88 -2.67
C VAL A 167 -3.35 10.73 -2.30
N GLY A 168 -3.75 11.62 -3.21
CA GLY A 168 -4.85 12.55 -3.01
C GLY A 168 -6.23 11.90 -3.09
N SER A 169 -7.25 12.70 -2.76
CA SER A 169 -8.65 12.28 -2.82
C SER A 169 -9.04 11.84 -4.23
N PHE A 170 -9.92 10.82 -4.31
CA PHE A 170 -10.48 10.26 -5.55
C PHE A 170 -9.49 9.62 -6.52
N ALA A 171 -8.19 9.58 -6.21
CA ALA A 171 -7.22 8.84 -7.01
C ALA A 171 -7.61 7.35 -7.10
N VAL A 172 -7.43 6.77 -8.29
CA VAL A 172 -7.68 5.35 -8.55
C VAL A 172 -6.37 4.68 -8.91
N ILE A 173 -6.01 3.63 -8.18
CA ILE A 173 -4.79 2.85 -8.36
C ILE A 173 -5.21 1.39 -8.58
N GLY A 174 -4.79 0.80 -9.70
CA GLY A 174 -5.09 -0.57 -10.05
C GLY A 174 -4.30 -1.60 -9.25
N ASP A 175 -4.46 -2.86 -9.65
CA ASP A 175 -3.75 -3.98 -9.05
C ASP A 175 -2.27 -4.01 -9.47
N GLU A 176 -1.41 -4.68 -8.71
CA GLU A 176 0.00 -4.94 -9.04
C GLU A 176 0.85 -3.68 -9.24
N VAL A 177 0.40 -2.52 -8.74
CA VAL A 177 1.13 -1.25 -8.87
C VAL A 177 2.27 -1.19 -7.85
N THR A 178 3.45 -0.78 -8.31
CA THR A 178 4.59 -0.45 -7.45
C THR A 178 4.75 1.06 -7.36
N ILE A 179 4.79 1.57 -6.13
CA ILE A 179 4.96 3.00 -5.84
C ILE A 179 6.18 3.20 -4.96
N MET A 180 7.19 3.88 -5.49
CA MET A 180 8.42 4.17 -4.75
C MET A 180 8.29 5.44 -3.91
N GLN A 181 9.26 5.70 -3.04
CA GLN A 181 9.29 6.84 -2.15
C GLN A 181 9.16 8.19 -2.87
N ASN A 182 8.58 9.19 -2.18
CA ASN A 182 8.35 10.55 -2.65
C ASN A 182 7.44 10.67 -3.88
N VAL A 183 6.69 9.63 -4.23
CA VAL A 183 5.68 9.70 -5.29
C VAL A 183 4.48 10.52 -4.81
N THR A 184 4.01 11.43 -5.67
CA THR A 184 2.78 12.19 -5.45
C THR A 184 1.76 11.90 -6.55
N ILE A 185 0.56 11.48 -6.17
CA ILE A 185 -0.60 11.32 -7.04
C ILE A 185 -1.66 12.31 -6.58
N GLY A 186 -1.88 13.37 -7.36
CA GLY A 186 -2.73 14.48 -6.95
C GLY A 186 -3.64 15.01 -8.04
N ARG A 187 -4.78 15.56 -7.63
CA ARG A 187 -5.69 16.27 -8.53
C ARG A 187 -5.27 17.72 -8.76
N LYS A 188 -5.76 18.33 -9.81
CA LYS A 188 -5.72 19.79 -9.97
C LYS A 188 -6.80 20.45 -9.10
N HIS A 189 -6.49 21.62 -8.54
CA HIS A 189 -7.40 22.34 -7.63
C HIS A 189 -8.77 22.67 -8.27
N GLU A 190 -8.79 22.92 -9.54
CA GLU A 190 -9.98 23.35 -10.30
C GLU A 190 -11.00 22.24 -10.58
N LEU A 191 -10.61 20.97 -10.36
CA LEU A 191 -11.44 19.79 -10.67
C LEU A 191 -11.59 18.90 -9.42
N PRO A 192 -12.49 19.24 -8.50
CA PRO A 192 -12.54 18.60 -7.19
C PRO A 192 -12.80 17.09 -7.21
N ASP A 193 -13.52 16.58 -8.21
CA ASP A 193 -13.91 15.16 -8.30
C ASP A 193 -13.12 14.37 -9.34
N ARG A 194 -12.10 14.99 -9.96
CA ARG A 194 -11.27 14.38 -10.99
C ARG A 194 -9.84 14.23 -10.51
N ALA A 195 -9.34 13.02 -10.55
CA ALA A 195 -8.02 12.65 -10.04
C ALA A 195 -7.37 11.61 -10.95
N PRO A 196 -6.05 11.42 -10.85
CA PRO A 196 -5.33 10.46 -11.68
C PRO A 196 -5.89 9.03 -11.53
N ARG A 197 -5.88 8.31 -12.65
CA ARG A 197 -6.18 6.88 -12.73
C ARG A 197 -4.90 6.14 -13.13
N ILE A 198 -4.43 5.29 -12.26
CA ILE A 198 -3.23 4.48 -12.46
C ILE A 198 -3.68 3.05 -12.78
N GLY A 199 -3.32 2.56 -13.95
CA GLY A 199 -3.66 1.22 -14.42
C GLY A 199 -2.92 0.11 -13.67
N ARG A 200 -3.21 -1.12 -14.05
CA ARG A 200 -2.61 -2.32 -13.48
C ARG A 200 -1.12 -2.40 -13.80
N GLY A 201 -0.32 -2.90 -12.85
CA GLY A 201 1.10 -3.22 -13.05
C GLY A 201 1.99 -2.00 -13.37
N VAL A 202 1.50 -0.79 -13.11
CA VAL A 202 2.27 0.44 -13.32
C VAL A 202 3.39 0.55 -12.31
N LEU A 203 4.56 1.00 -12.77
CA LEU A 203 5.69 1.38 -11.93
C LEU A 203 5.77 2.90 -11.82
N LEU A 204 5.60 3.44 -10.62
CA LEU A 204 5.84 4.83 -10.29
C LEU A 204 7.18 4.94 -9.55
N SER A 205 8.23 5.38 -10.27
CA SER A 205 9.57 5.47 -9.72
C SER A 205 9.73 6.65 -8.76
N THR A 206 10.80 6.64 -7.97
CA THR A 206 11.13 7.62 -6.93
C THR A 206 10.86 9.06 -7.33
N GLY A 207 10.06 9.77 -6.53
CA GLY A 207 9.81 11.19 -6.72
C GLY A 207 8.94 11.55 -7.92
N ALA A 208 8.33 10.57 -8.60
CA ALA A 208 7.41 10.84 -9.70
C ALA A 208 6.17 11.59 -9.18
N THR A 209 5.70 12.55 -9.97
CA THR A 209 4.54 13.39 -9.65
C THR A 209 3.51 13.29 -10.76
N ILE A 210 2.32 12.77 -10.44
CA ILE A 210 1.21 12.57 -11.37
C ILE A 210 0.07 13.53 -11.00
N LEU A 211 -0.26 14.46 -11.87
CA LEU A 211 -1.19 15.55 -11.55
C LEU A 211 -2.30 15.71 -12.59
N GLY A 212 -3.52 15.78 -12.09
CA GLY A 212 -4.69 16.15 -12.90
C GLY A 212 -5.65 14.99 -13.14
N ASP A 213 -6.61 15.23 -14.04
CA ASP A 213 -7.54 14.21 -14.54
C ASP A 213 -6.88 13.49 -15.71
N ILE A 214 -5.97 12.59 -15.41
CA ILE A 214 -5.17 11.86 -16.38
C ILE A 214 -5.18 10.36 -16.10
N SER A 215 -4.92 9.58 -17.14
CA SER A 215 -4.80 8.14 -17.06
C SER A 215 -3.36 7.69 -17.35
N VAL A 216 -2.82 6.85 -16.50
CA VAL A 216 -1.59 6.09 -16.75
C VAL A 216 -2.01 4.66 -17.05
N GLY A 217 -1.84 4.24 -18.30
CA GLY A 217 -2.30 2.93 -18.77
C GLY A 217 -1.54 1.75 -18.16
N ASP A 218 -2.11 0.56 -18.31
CA ASP A 218 -1.59 -0.67 -17.72
C ASP A 218 -0.12 -0.91 -18.10
N PHE A 219 0.68 -1.37 -17.15
CA PHE A 219 2.11 -1.69 -17.31
C PHE A 219 3.00 -0.54 -17.77
N ALA A 220 2.49 0.70 -17.76
CA ALA A 220 3.30 1.88 -18.02
C ALA A 220 4.36 2.09 -16.90
N LYS A 221 5.42 2.81 -17.23
CA LYS A 221 6.50 3.13 -16.30
C LYS A 221 6.71 4.63 -16.23
N ILE A 222 6.69 5.19 -15.04
CA ILE A 222 6.98 6.60 -14.82
C ILE A 222 8.39 6.69 -14.22
N GLY A 223 9.29 7.36 -14.94
CA GLY A 223 10.69 7.51 -14.54
C GLY A 223 10.85 8.38 -13.28
N ALA A 224 11.96 8.19 -12.58
CA ALA A 224 12.25 8.92 -11.35
C ALA A 224 12.25 10.45 -11.57
N GLY A 225 11.63 11.19 -10.64
CA GLY A 225 11.53 12.64 -10.68
C GLY A 225 10.68 13.22 -11.82
N SER A 226 9.94 12.40 -12.55
CA SER A 226 9.13 12.87 -13.68
C SER A 226 7.85 13.54 -13.22
N VAL A 227 7.41 14.57 -13.97
CA VAL A 227 6.13 15.27 -13.73
C VAL A 227 5.18 14.99 -14.90
N VAL A 228 4.17 14.17 -14.64
CA VAL A 228 3.18 13.70 -15.60
C VAL A 228 1.90 14.53 -15.46
N THR A 229 1.51 15.21 -16.54
CA THR A 229 0.32 16.07 -16.60
C THR A 229 -0.61 15.75 -17.77
N HIS A 230 -0.29 14.69 -18.51
CA HIS A 230 -1.03 14.20 -19.67
C HIS A 230 -1.11 12.67 -19.59
N ASP A 231 -2.04 12.09 -20.33
CA ASP A 231 -2.22 10.64 -20.38
C ASP A 231 -0.95 9.92 -20.84
N VAL A 232 -0.71 8.76 -20.25
CA VAL A 232 0.38 7.84 -20.61
C VAL A 232 -0.23 6.55 -21.09
N PRO A 233 -0.06 6.15 -22.36
CA PRO A 233 -0.56 4.87 -22.86
C PRO A 233 0.03 3.66 -22.14
N GLY A 234 -0.69 2.54 -22.18
CA GLY A 234 -0.23 1.29 -21.59
C GLY A 234 1.11 0.83 -22.17
N GLY A 235 1.98 0.27 -21.32
CA GLY A 235 3.31 -0.22 -21.71
C GLY A 235 4.34 0.86 -22.03
N CYS A 236 3.94 2.12 -22.16
CA CYS A 236 4.86 3.23 -22.42
C CYS A 236 5.68 3.62 -21.18
N THR A 237 6.80 4.25 -21.41
CA THR A 237 7.59 4.92 -20.37
C THR A 237 7.45 6.44 -20.50
N ALA A 238 7.15 7.15 -19.41
CA ALA A 238 7.12 8.61 -19.37
C ALA A 238 8.26 9.13 -18.48
N VAL A 239 9.09 10.07 -19.00
CA VAL A 239 10.26 10.60 -18.28
C VAL A 239 10.41 12.10 -18.46
N GLY A 240 10.91 12.80 -17.44
CA GLY A 240 11.29 14.21 -17.49
C GLY A 240 10.25 15.17 -16.90
N VAL A 241 10.54 16.49 -17.00
CA VAL A 241 9.72 17.61 -16.47
C VAL A 241 9.59 18.68 -17.55
N PRO A 242 8.41 18.82 -18.19
CA PRO A 242 7.28 17.89 -18.17
C PRO A 242 7.64 16.52 -18.77
N ALA A 243 6.95 15.46 -18.36
CA ALA A 243 7.23 14.12 -18.84
C ALA A 243 6.90 13.97 -20.33
N ARG A 244 7.77 13.23 -21.03
CA ARG A 244 7.61 12.85 -22.44
C ARG A 244 7.60 11.34 -22.56
N LEU A 245 6.82 10.83 -23.51
CA LEU A 245 6.72 9.40 -23.79
C LEU A 245 7.99 8.88 -24.44
N THR A 246 8.41 7.70 -24.03
CA THR A 246 9.52 6.93 -24.60
C THR A 246 9.14 5.44 -24.58
N ASN A 247 9.79 4.64 -25.43
CA ASN A 247 9.58 3.17 -25.46
C ASN A 247 8.10 2.76 -25.62
N CYS A 248 7.31 3.54 -26.37
CA CYS A 248 5.96 3.16 -26.76
C CYS A 248 5.99 2.27 -28.01
N ALA A 249 5.03 1.35 -28.16
CA ALA A 249 4.77 0.74 -29.46
C ALA A 249 4.26 1.83 -30.43
N GLU A 250 4.62 1.74 -31.73
CA GLU A 250 4.22 2.76 -32.72
C GLU A 250 2.71 2.99 -32.79
N ALA A 251 1.90 1.98 -32.46
CA ALA A 251 0.43 2.05 -32.43
C ALA A 251 -0.12 2.86 -31.24
N ASP A 252 0.67 3.17 -30.22
CA ASP A 252 0.25 3.81 -28.97
C ASP A 252 0.64 5.29 -28.88
N LEU A 253 1.30 5.83 -29.93
CA LEU A 253 1.68 7.24 -29.98
C LEU A 253 0.46 8.10 -30.38
N PRO A 254 0.15 9.18 -29.63
CA PRO A 254 -0.87 10.13 -30.04
C PRO A 254 -0.47 10.80 -31.37
N ALA A 255 -1.44 10.96 -32.25
CA ALA A 255 -1.29 11.61 -33.56
C ALA A 255 -0.91 13.09 -33.42
#